data_207a55b8de26c62641d223032623de31
#
_entry.id   207a55b8de26c62641d223032623de31
#
_cell.length_a   1.000
_cell.length_b   1.000
_cell.length_c   1.000
_cell.angle_alpha   90.00
_cell.angle_beta   90.00
_cell.angle_gamma   90.00
#
_symmetry.space_group_name_H-M   'P 1'
#
loop_
_entity.id
_entity.type
_entity.pdbx_description
1 polymer ?
#
loop_
_entity_poly.entity_id
_entity_poly.type
_entity_poly.pdbx_seq_one_letter_code
_entity_poly.pdbx_strand_id
1 'polypeptide(L)'
;HLYARRQRQMCIRDRHADNDLNIQEFMIRPDSAKNFMDAIEKCYVVIQNLKKLLKSNQMLTNVGDEGGFAPSINTNEQALELIVNAIEKSKLKPGKDIVICLDVAANELINEKGEYSIQSKNYTSVEDNICYYKKLTSSYPIKSIEDPFAEEDWESWKKITNEIGK
;
A
#
# COMPACT_ATOMS: atom_id res chain seq x y z
N HIS A 1 -8.35 24.84 -7.40
CA HIS A 1 -9.38 24.04 -8.08
C HIS A 1 -8.82 23.10 -9.17
N LEU A 2 -7.77 23.47 -9.91
CA LEU A 2 -7.14 22.59 -10.93
C LEU A 2 -6.26 21.51 -10.28
N TYR A 3 -5.66 21.79 -9.14
CA TYR A 3 -4.82 20.83 -8.40
C TYR A 3 -5.67 19.69 -7.80
N ALA A 4 -6.79 20.03 -7.18
CA ALA A 4 -7.73 19.05 -6.64
C ALA A 4 -8.36 18.13 -7.73
N ARG A 5 -8.58 18.67 -8.95
CA ARG A 5 -9.09 17.88 -10.08
C ARG A 5 -8.04 16.91 -10.62
N ARG A 6 -6.75 17.27 -10.58
CA ARG A 6 -5.66 16.36 -11.01
C ARG A 6 -5.44 15.23 -10.00
N GLN A 7 -5.52 15.51 -8.69
CA GLN A 7 -5.48 14.48 -7.66
C GLN A 7 -6.67 13.51 -7.77
N ARG A 8 -7.88 14.01 -7.98
CA ARG A 8 -9.06 13.16 -8.21
C ARG A 8 -8.94 12.31 -9.48
N GLN A 9 -8.31 12.80 -10.54
CA GLN A 9 -8.08 12.03 -11.76
C GLN A 9 -6.99 10.95 -11.59
N MET A 10 -5.99 11.18 -10.75
CA MET A 10 -4.98 10.15 -10.42
C MET A 10 -5.60 9.01 -9.61
N CYS A 11 -6.38 9.31 -8.56
CA CYS A 11 -7.09 8.31 -7.75
C CYS A 11 -8.08 7.44 -8.55
N ILE A 12 -8.74 7.98 -9.58
CA ILE A 12 -9.67 7.22 -10.43
C ILE A 12 -8.95 6.25 -11.37
N ARG A 13 -7.67 6.48 -11.72
CA ARG A 13 -6.94 5.69 -12.71
C ARG A 13 -6.37 4.38 -12.18
N ASP A 14 -6.06 4.31 -10.89
CA ASP A 14 -5.42 3.13 -10.30
C ASP A 14 -6.40 2.05 -9.84
N ARG A 15 -7.68 2.38 -9.75
CA ARG A 15 -8.76 1.46 -9.39
C ARG A 15 -9.11 0.40 -10.46
N HIS A 16 -8.42 0.38 -11.59
CA HIS A 16 -8.73 -0.51 -12.73
C HIS A 16 -7.90 -1.80 -12.74
N ALA A 17 -7.16 -2.09 -11.67
CA ALA A 17 -6.66 -3.45 -11.47
C ALA A 17 -7.83 -4.33 -11.03
N ASP A 18 -8.16 -5.34 -11.82
CA ASP A 18 -9.20 -6.36 -11.57
C ASP A 18 -8.76 -7.27 -10.40
N ASN A 19 -8.47 -6.65 -9.23
CA ASN A 19 -8.12 -7.37 -8.00
C ASN A 19 -9.07 -6.99 -6.86
N ASP A 20 -9.17 -7.87 -5.87
CA ASP A 20 -10.06 -7.70 -4.71
C ASP A 20 -9.40 -6.87 -3.58
N LEU A 21 -8.28 -6.18 -3.84
CA LEU A 21 -7.59 -5.35 -2.87
C LEU A 21 -8.29 -4.00 -2.68
N ASN A 22 -8.37 -3.56 -1.44
CA ASN A 22 -8.96 -2.27 -1.11
C ASN A 22 -7.89 -1.19 -0.89
N ILE A 23 -6.68 -1.53 -0.45
CA ILE A 23 -5.54 -0.62 -0.43
C ILE A 23 -5.07 -0.44 -1.88
N GLN A 24 -4.98 0.83 -2.31
CA GLN A 24 -4.70 1.17 -3.70
C GLN A 24 -3.27 0.84 -4.10
N GLU A 25 -2.28 1.23 -3.27
CA GLU A 25 -0.87 1.04 -3.59
C GLU A 25 -0.04 0.48 -2.44
N PHE A 26 0.85 -0.44 -2.82
CA PHE A 26 1.90 -0.98 -1.95
C PHE A 26 3.25 -0.58 -2.55
N MET A 27 3.89 0.39 -1.95
CA MET A 27 5.14 0.98 -2.42
C MET A 27 6.33 0.49 -1.61
N ILE A 28 7.52 0.54 -2.18
CA ILE A 28 8.78 0.29 -1.47
C ILE A 28 9.63 1.56 -1.41
N ARG A 29 10.28 1.78 -0.26
CA ARG A 29 11.21 2.90 -0.04
C ARG A 29 12.57 2.37 0.42
N PRO A 30 13.67 2.74 -0.26
CA PRO A 30 15.01 2.23 0.04
C PRO A 30 15.71 3.07 1.11
N ASP A 31 15.37 2.83 2.39
CA ASP A 31 15.83 3.64 3.53
C ASP A 31 17.34 3.58 3.77
N SER A 32 18.02 2.49 3.36
CA SER A 32 19.48 2.40 3.48
C SER A 32 20.26 2.91 2.26
N ALA A 33 19.59 3.58 1.32
CA ALA A 33 20.24 4.05 0.12
C ALA A 33 21.20 5.20 0.43
N LYS A 34 22.42 5.14 -0.14
CA LYS A 34 23.47 6.13 0.06
C LYS A 34 23.32 7.35 -0.86
N ASN A 35 22.67 7.16 -1.99
CA ASN A 35 22.39 8.17 -3.00
C ASN A 35 21.27 7.71 -3.91
N PHE A 36 20.86 8.58 -4.86
CA PHE A 36 19.74 8.29 -5.76
C PHE A 36 19.96 7.05 -6.64
N MET A 37 21.17 6.84 -7.16
CA MET A 37 21.47 5.67 -8.01
C MET A 37 21.38 4.37 -7.22
N ASP A 38 21.91 4.33 -6.01
CA ASP A 38 21.80 3.18 -5.09
C ASP A 38 20.33 2.92 -4.73
N ALA A 39 19.51 3.97 -4.56
CA ALA A 39 18.08 3.85 -4.34
C ALA A 39 17.37 3.16 -5.51
N ILE A 40 17.63 3.64 -6.73
CA ILE A 40 17.04 3.06 -7.96
C ILE A 40 17.48 1.61 -8.15
N GLU A 41 18.75 1.29 -7.93
CA GLU A 41 19.28 -0.07 -8.05
C GLU A 41 18.57 -1.03 -7.07
N LYS A 42 18.46 -0.65 -5.79
CA LYS A 42 17.75 -1.44 -4.77
C LYS A 42 16.29 -1.69 -5.15
N CYS A 43 15.57 -0.64 -5.54
CA CYS A 43 14.17 -0.78 -5.98
C CYS A 43 14.05 -1.69 -7.21
N TYR A 44 14.93 -1.50 -8.19
CA TYR A 44 14.95 -2.33 -9.40
C TYR A 44 15.13 -3.82 -9.10
N VAL A 45 16.10 -4.15 -8.25
CA VAL A 45 16.36 -5.56 -7.88
C VAL A 45 15.16 -6.17 -7.18
N VAL A 46 14.51 -5.45 -6.26
CA VAL A 46 13.30 -5.92 -5.57
C VAL A 46 12.15 -6.14 -6.55
N ILE A 47 11.89 -5.19 -7.45
CA ILE A 47 10.83 -5.30 -8.47
C ILE A 47 11.07 -6.49 -9.40
N GLN A 48 12.32 -6.73 -9.82
CA GLN A 48 12.66 -7.89 -10.66
C GLN A 48 12.45 -9.22 -9.91
N ASN A 49 12.78 -9.29 -8.63
CA ASN A 49 12.53 -10.48 -7.82
C ASN A 49 11.04 -10.68 -7.54
N LEU A 50 10.28 -9.59 -7.31
CA LEU A 50 8.81 -9.66 -7.21
C LEU A 50 8.21 -10.22 -8.51
N LYS A 51 8.63 -9.73 -9.67
CA LYS A 51 8.18 -10.25 -10.97
C LYS A 51 8.45 -11.75 -11.14
N LYS A 52 9.64 -12.21 -10.75
CA LYS A 52 9.99 -13.65 -10.78
C LYS A 52 9.11 -14.45 -9.82
N LEU A 53 8.87 -13.92 -8.61
CA LEU A 53 8.03 -14.55 -7.60
C LEU A 53 6.59 -14.68 -8.06
N LEU A 54 6.00 -13.63 -8.63
CA LEU A 54 4.66 -13.67 -9.21
C LEU A 54 4.55 -14.75 -10.31
N LYS A 55 5.51 -14.78 -11.24
CA LYS A 55 5.56 -15.80 -12.29
C LYS A 55 5.68 -17.22 -11.75
N SER A 56 6.53 -17.45 -10.74
CA SER A 56 6.68 -18.79 -10.13
C SER A 56 5.40 -19.26 -9.44
N ASN A 57 4.59 -18.34 -8.96
CA ASN A 57 3.27 -18.60 -8.36
C ASN A 57 2.14 -18.62 -9.40
N GLN A 58 2.45 -18.61 -10.70
CA GLN A 58 1.47 -18.57 -11.81
C GLN A 58 0.53 -17.35 -11.77
N MET A 59 0.99 -16.26 -11.16
CA MET A 59 0.26 -15.00 -11.07
C MET A 59 0.56 -14.10 -12.28
N LEU A 60 -0.41 -13.27 -12.64
CA LEU A 60 -0.25 -12.27 -13.69
C LEU A 60 0.79 -11.22 -13.26
N THR A 61 1.56 -10.75 -14.24
CA THR A 61 2.53 -9.66 -14.07
C THR A 61 2.15 -8.45 -14.91
N ASN A 62 0.85 -8.26 -15.14
CA ASN A 62 0.33 -7.05 -15.77
C ASN A 62 0.61 -5.87 -14.86
N VAL A 63 0.81 -4.72 -15.47
CA VAL A 63 1.20 -3.49 -14.80
C VAL A 63 0.02 -2.53 -14.89
N GLY A 64 -0.34 -1.93 -13.78
CA GLY A 64 -1.32 -0.86 -13.73
C GLY A 64 -0.78 0.45 -14.33
N ASP A 65 -1.59 1.48 -14.36
CA ASP A 65 -1.28 2.77 -14.99
C ASP A 65 -0.06 3.47 -14.37
N GLU A 66 0.19 3.26 -13.08
CA GLU A 66 1.35 3.82 -12.36
C GLU A 66 2.56 2.89 -12.29
N GLY A 67 2.50 1.76 -12.98
CA GLY A 67 3.66 0.87 -13.15
C GLY A 67 3.81 -0.23 -12.10
N GLY A 68 2.89 -0.33 -11.14
CA GLY A 68 2.83 -1.43 -10.17
C GLY A 68 2.25 -2.71 -10.76
N PHE A 69 2.68 -3.87 -10.26
CA PHE A 69 2.06 -5.14 -10.64
C PHE A 69 0.64 -5.24 -10.06
N ALA A 70 -0.29 -5.73 -10.85
CA ALA A 70 -1.69 -5.95 -10.48
C ALA A 70 -2.04 -7.45 -10.54
N PRO A 71 -1.47 -8.30 -9.65
CA PRO A 71 -1.83 -9.72 -9.61
C PRO A 71 -3.23 -9.91 -9.02
N SER A 72 -3.89 -11.00 -9.41
CA SER A 72 -5.14 -11.42 -8.76
C SER A 72 -4.82 -12.03 -7.40
N ILE A 73 -4.95 -11.23 -6.35
CA ILE A 73 -4.78 -11.60 -4.93
C ILE A 73 -5.98 -11.09 -4.13
N ASN A 74 -6.28 -11.76 -3.02
CA ASN A 74 -7.54 -11.58 -2.31
C ASN A 74 -7.43 -10.75 -1.03
N THR A 75 -6.21 -10.56 -0.50
CA THR A 75 -6.00 -9.84 0.77
C THR A 75 -4.79 -8.91 0.71
N ASN A 76 -4.87 -7.82 1.47
CA ASN A 76 -3.76 -6.88 1.62
C ASN A 76 -2.51 -7.57 2.21
N GLU A 77 -2.70 -8.51 3.13
CA GLU A 77 -1.61 -9.28 3.73
C GLU A 77 -0.84 -10.10 2.70
N GLN A 78 -1.53 -10.71 1.72
CA GLN A 78 -0.85 -11.44 0.63
C GLN A 78 0.06 -10.52 -0.20
N ALA A 79 -0.37 -9.28 -0.48
CA ALA A 79 0.47 -8.30 -1.16
C ALA A 79 1.73 -7.99 -0.33
N LEU A 80 1.56 -7.73 0.97
CA LEU A 80 2.65 -7.43 1.89
C LEU A 80 3.64 -8.59 2.00
N GLU A 81 3.16 -9.82 2.10
CA GLU A 81 4.00 -11.03 2.14
C GLU A 81 4.81 -11.22 0.85
N LEU A 82 4.20 -11.00 -0.32
CA LEU A 82 4.90 -11.07 -1.60
C LEU A 82 6.02 -10.04 -1.70
N ILE A 83 5.78 -8.81 -1.22
CA ILE A 83 6.79 -7.74 -1.21
C ILE A 83 7.92 -8.07 -0.23
N VAL A 84 7.62 -8.50 1.00
CA VAL A 84 8.63 -8.91 1.99
C VAL A 84 9.50 -10.03 1.43
N ASN A 85 8.89 -11.07 0.85
CA ASN A 85 9.61 -12.17 0.22
C ASN A 85 10.50 -11.69 -0.95
N ALA A 86 10.05 -10.72 -1.74
CA ALA A 86 10.84 -10.15 -2.83
C ALA A 86 12.06 -9.36 -2.31
N ILE A 87 11.90 -8.61 -1.20
CA ILE A 87 12.98 -7.90 -0.53
C ILE A 87 14.05 -8.89 -0.03
N GLU A 88 13.64 -9.97 0.65
CA GLU A 88 14.55 -11.00 1.15
C GLU A 88 15.27 -11.73 0.03
N LYS A 89 14.56 -12.09 -1.06
CA LYS A 89 15.18 -12.70 -2.27
C LYS A 89 16.18 -11.76 -2.95
N SER A 90 16.06 -10.46 -2.72
CA SER A 90 17.02 -9.45 -3.17
C SER A 90 18.25 -9.33 -2.28
N LYS A 91 18.34 -10.15 -1.21
CA LYS A 91 19.39 -10.10 -0.18
C LYS A 91 19.42 -8.76 0.57
N LEU A 92 18.28 -8.09 0.63
CA LEU A 92 18.03 -6.87 1.40
C LEU A 92 17.19 -7.19 2.63
N LYS A 93 17.34 -6.40 3.68
CA LYS A 93 16.64 -6.60 4.96
C LYS A 93 15.36 -5.77 5.00
N PRO A 94 14.15 -6.43 5.08
CA PRO A 94 12.90 -5.70 5.31
C PRO A 94 12.97 -4.87 6.60
N GLY A 95 12.46 -3.66 6.55
CA GLY A 95 12.44 -2.73 7.68
C GLY A 95 13.77 -2.01 7.95
N LYS A 96 14.86 -2.40 7.30
CA LYS A 96 16.16 -1.77 7.43
C LYS A 96 16.68 -1.21 6.11
N ASP A 97 16.73 -2.05 5.08
CA ASP A 97 17.23 -1.64 3.76
C ASP A 97 16.08 -1.11 2.90
N ILE A 98 14.96 -1.82 2.94
CA ILE A 98 13.73 -1.46 2.24
C ILE A 98 12.58 -1.49 3.26
N VAL A 99 11.76 -0.47 3.24
CA VAL A 99 10.51 -0.39 4.00
C VAL A 99 9.32 -0.34 3.03
N ILE A 100 8.12 -0.59 3.54
CA ILE A 100 6.87 -0.52 2.79
C ILE A 100 6.16 0.79 3.12
N CYS A 101 5.56 1.39 2.10
CA CYS A 101 4.67 2.54 2.21
C CYS A 101 3.33 2.14 1.58
N LEU A 102 2.23 2.57 2.16
CA LEU A 102 0.90 2.32 1.66
C LEU A 102 0.26 3.62 1.17
N ASP A 103 -0.52 3.54 0.12
CA ASP A 103 -1.55 4.51 -0.23
C ASP A 103 -2.90 3.79 -0.24
N VAL A 104 -3.81 4.22 0.64
CA VAL A 104 -5.10 3.57 0.84
C VAL A 104 -6.17 4.17 -0.05
N ALA A 105 -6.06 5.45 -0.39
CA ALA A 105 -7.06 6.22 -1.12
C ALA A 105 -8.47 6.10 -0.51
N ALA A 106 -8.58 6.26 0.80
CA ALA A 106 -9.78 5.93 1.57
C ALA A 106 -11.04 6.76 1.24
N ASN A 107 -10.91 7.85 0.49
CA ASN A 107 -12.07 8.58 -0.06
C ASN A 107 -13.00 7.69 -0.91
N GLU A 108 -12.43 6.66 -1.54
CA GLU A 108 -13.15 5.72 -2.38
C GLU A 108 -13.76 4.54 -1.59
N LEU A 109 -13.40 4.41 -0.32
CA LEU A 109 -13.74 3.27 0.53
C LEU A 109 -14.74 3.62 1.64
N ILE A 110 -15.20 4.86 1.72
CA ILE A 110 -16.15 5.34 2.73
C ILE A 110 -17.60 5.25 2.22
N ASN A 111 -18.53 4.86 3.09
CA ASN A 111 -19.97 4.88 2.81
C ASN A 111 -20.65 6.13 3.45
N GLU A 112 -21.94 6.31 3.18
CA GLU A 112 -22.74 7.44 3.71
C GLU A 112 -22.85 7.43 5.25
N LYS A 113 -22.54 6.32 5.91
CA LYS A 113 -22.56 6.19 7.38
C LYS A 113 -21.20 6.53 8.02
N GLY A 114 -20.18 6.84 7.22
CA GLY A 114 -18.83 7.09 7.72
C GLY A 114 -18.05 5.81 8.08
N GLU A 115 -18.48 4.65 7.58
CA GLU A 115 -17.77 3.38 7.75
C GLU A 115 -16.87 3.12 6.53
N TYR A 116 -15.77 2.40 6.72
CA TYR A 116 -14.77 2.16 5.69
C TYR A 116 -14.62 0.67 5.36
N SER A 117 -14.42 0.36 4.09
CA SER A 117 -14.14 -1.00 3.60
C SER A 117 -12.65 -1.21 3.29
N ILE A 118 -11.75 -0.94 4.28
CA ILE A 118 -10.29 -0.97 4.07
C ILE A 118 -9.73 -2.38 4.13
N GLN A 119 -10.20 -3.17 5.11
CA GLN A 119 -9.72 -4.53 5.35
C GLN A 119 -10.28 -5.53 4.34
N SER A 120 -11.52 -5.34 3.93
CA SER A 120 -12.27 -6.23 3.04
C SER A 120 -13.41 -5.47 2.36
N LYS A 121 -14.21 -6.14 1.55
CA LYS A 121 -15.44 -5.54 0.95
C LYS A 121 -16.53 -5.18 1.98
N ASN A 122 -16.38 -5.61 3.24
CA ASN A 122 -17.30 -5.24 4.31
C ASN A 122 -16.90 -3.92 4.93
N TYR A 123 -17.89 -3.06 5.16
CA TYR A 123 -17.69 -1.80 5.88
C TYR A 123 -17.55 -2.07 7.38
N THR A 124 -16.60 -1.39 8.00
CA THR A 124 -16.28 -1.50 9.42
C THR A 124 -16.09 -0.11 10.04
N SER A 125 -16.13 -0.03 11.37
CA SER A 125 -15.96 1.22 12.09
C SER A 125 -14.56 1.82 11.91
N VAL A 126 -14.41 3.10 12.23
CA VAL A 126 -13.10 3.78 12.28
C VAL A 126 -12.16 3.08 13.25
N GLU A 127 -12.67 2.68 14.41
CA GLU A 127 -11.91 1.99 15.45
C GLU A 127 -11.37 0.63 14.97
N ASP A 128 -12.18 -0.15 14.26
CA ASP A 128 -11.76 -1.42 13.67
C ASP A 128 -10.66 -1.22 12.63
N ASN A 129 -10.79 -0.18 11.81
CA ASN A 129 -9.78 0.15 10.80
C ASN A 129 -8.47 0.64 11.43
N ILE A 130 -8.51 1.42 12.51
CA ILE A 130 -7.32 1.79 13.27
C ILE A 130 -6.65 0.54 13.86
N CYS A 131 -7.41 -0.38 14.45
CA CYS A 131 -6.88 -1.66 14.94
C CYS A 131 -6.23 -2.47 13.80
N TYR A 132 -6.82 -2.46 12.62
CA TYR A 132 -6.25 -3.12 11.44
C TYR A 132 -4.92 -2.50 11.02
N TYR A 133 -4.81 -1.17 10.93
CA TYR A 133 -3.54 -0.50 10.63
C TYR A 133 -2.47 -0.78 11.69
N LYS A 134 -2.83 -0.80 12.99
CA LYS A 134 -1.91 -1.19 14.06
C LYS A 134 -1.38 -2.60 13.88
N LYS A 135 -2.25 -3.55 13.51
CA LYS A 135 -1.87 -4.92 13.20
C LYS A 135 -0.90 -4.97 12.01
N LEU A 136 -1.20 -4.27 10.91
CA LEU A 136 -0.35 -4.25 9.72
C LEU A 136 1.03 -3.64 10.03
N THR A 137 1.08 -2.48 10.70
CA THR A 137 2.34 -1.79 11.03
C THR A 137 3.19 -2.55 12.07
N SER A 138 2.58 -3.38 12.91
CA SER A 138 3.31 -4.25 13.84
C SER A 138 3.83 -5.53 13.20
N SER A 139 3.15 -6.03 12.16
CA SER A 139 3.48 -7.31 11.50
C SER A 139 4.39 -7.16 10.29
N TYR A 140 4.37 -6.00 9.63
CA TYR A 140 5.11 -5.73 8.41
C TYR A 140 5.96 -4.47 8.54
N PRO A 141 7.02 -4.31 7.76
CA PRO A 141 7.93 -3.15 7.83
C PRO A 141 7.33 -1.89 7.18
N ILE A 142 6.12 -1.52 7.57
CA ILE A 142 5.40 -0.35 7.07
C ILE A 142 5.87 0.90 7.82
N LYS A 143 6.20 1.98 7.09
CA LYS A 143 6.70 3.25 7.64
C LYS A 143 5.89 4.47 7.27
N SER A 144 4.98 4.35 6.32
CA SER A 144 4.00 5.39 6.03
C SER A 144 2.71 4.81 5.51
N ILE A 145 1.61 5.48 5.80
CA ILE A 145 0.27 5.19 5.28
C ILE A 145 -0.28 6.53 4.80
N GLU A 146 -0.46 6.65 3.50
CA GLU A 146 -1.09 7.78 2.84
C GLU A 146 -2.58 7.54 2.75
N ASP A 147 -3.37 8.60 2.92
CA ASP A 147 -4.83 8.63 2.85
C ASP A 147 -5.55 7.46 3.58
N PRO A 148 -5.18 7.20 4.87
CA PRO A 148 -5.79 6.12 5.65
C PRO A 148 -7.28 6.31 5.94
N PHE A 149 -7.78 7.55 5.86
CA PHE A 149 -9.17 7.97 6.01
C PHE A 149 -9.49 9.06 5.01
N ALA A 150 -10.79 9.32 4.79
CA ALA A 150 -11.24 10.35 3.86
C ALA A 150 -10.68 11.73 4.19
N GLU A 151 -10.46 12.57 3.17
CA GLU A 151 -9.80 13.89 3.28
C GLU A 151 -10.50 14.86 4.26
N GLU A 152 -11.82 14.74 4.44
CA GLU A 152 -12.60 15.60 5.33
C GLU A 152 -12.86 14.96 6.72
N ASP A 153 -12.40 13.73 6.96
CA ASP A 153 -12.62 13.01 8.23
C ASP A 153 -11.51 13.32 9.26
N TRP A 154 -11.44 14.60 9.67
CA TRP A 154 -10.44 15.11 10.61
C TRP A 154 -10.38 14.36 11.94
N GLU A 155 -11.52 13.87 12.42
CA GLU A 155 -11.58 13.13 13.68
C GLU A 155 -10.87 11.77 13.57
N SER A 156 -11.06 11.06 12.48
CA SER A 156 -10.37 9.80 12.22
C SER A 156 -8.87 9.99 11.98
N TRP A 157 -8.49 11.06 11.26
CA TRP A 157 -7.09 11.46 11.10
C TRP A 157 -6.41 11.76 12.44
N LYS A 158 -7.08 12.47 13.34
CA LYS A 158 -6.57 12.75 14.68
C LYS A 158 -6.40 11.48 15.51
N LYS A 159 -7.39 10.57 15.46
CA LYS A 159 -7.35 9.29 16.17
C LYS A 159 -6.17 8.43 15.69
N ILE A 160 -6.02 8.20 14.38
CA ILE A 160 -4.95 7.36 13.86
C ILE A 160 -3.57 7.97 14.13
N THR A 161 -3.42 9.29 14.01
CA THR A 161 -2.16 9.98 14.31
C THR A 161 -1.74 9.79 15.77
N ASN A 162 -2.68 9.85 16.71
CA ASN A 162 -2.40 9.59 18.12
C ASN A 162 -1.98 8.14 18.40
N GLU A 163 -2.50 7.19 17.64
CA GLU A 163 -2.29 5.76 17.86
C GLU A 163 -1.00 5.23 17.19
N ILE A 164 -0.69 5.66 15.99
CA ILE A 164 0.43 5.14 15.19
C ILE A 164 1.32 6.21 14.54
N GLY A 165 1.01 7.48 14.68
CA GLY A 165 1.72 8.61 14.03
C GLY A 165 3.01 9.06 14.74
N LYS A 166 3.82 8.15 15.32
CA LYS A 166 5.07 8.48 16.05
C LYS A 166 6.30 8.20 15.22
#